data_8b5bc19338026b26cba6dcb37c1b1391
#
_entry.id   8b5bc19338026b26cba6dcb37c1b1391
#
_cell.length_a   1.000
_cell.length_b   1.000
_cell.length_c   1.000
_cell.angle_alpha   90.00
_cell.angle_beta   90.00
_cell.angle_gamma   90.00
#
_symmetry.space_group_name_H-M   'P 1'
#
loop_
_entity.id
_entity.type
_entity.pdbx_description
1 polymer ?
#
loop_
_entity_poly.entity_id
_entity_poly.type
_entity_poly.pdbx_seq_one_letter_code
_entity_poly.pdbx_strand_id
1 'polypeptide(L)'
;LVEKQKDRNGLKKDQLVISDSALKKIIHNYTREAGVRNLERRIGEICRKAARRIYEGDEKMIRVTGTNLEDFLGKPKYRPEKKNKKNEVGIVRGLAWTSVGGVTLEIEVNLMPGKGSVVLTGKLGDVMKESAQTGISYIRSISEDYHIDPEFFQKHDIHIHVPEGAVPKDGPSAGITMATAILSAVTGKPVRADVAMTGEITLRGRVLPIGGLKEKLLAAKNAGMKTVCIPKENEQDLAEISEEIVGDMEIIPVEHMDQVIKAAFV
;
A
#
# COMPACT_ATOMS: atom_id res chain seq x y z
N LEU A 1 20.49 -12.39 -14.02
CA LEU A 1 20.21 -13.46 -13.04
C LEU A 1 19.81 -14.76 -13.74
N VAL A 2 18.88 -14.73 -14.71
CA VAL A 2 18.37 -15.95 -15.36
C VAL A 2 19.49 -16.73 -16.03
N GLU A 3 20.27 -16.10 -16.92
CA GLU A 3 21.37 -16.76 -17.61
C GLU A 3 22.42 -17.36 -16.64
N LYS A 4 22.80 -16.58 -15.63
CA LYS A 4 23.70 -17.05 -14.57
C LYS A 4 23.18 -18.32 -13.85
N GLN A 5 21.88 -18.41 -13.62
CA GLN A 5 21.30 -19.59 -12.97
C GLN A 5 21.14 -20.77 -13.94
N LYS A 6 20.89 -20.54 -15.22
CA LYS A 6 20.95 -21.60 -16.26
C LYS A 6 22.33 -22.23 -16.30
N ASP A 7 23.37 -21.41 -16.46
CA ASP A 7 24.76 -21.88 -16.53
C ASP A 7 25.15 -22.69 -15.29
N ARG A 8 24.80 -22.22 -14.10
CA ARG A 8 25.05 -22.92 -12.83
C ARG A 8 24.36 -24.28 -12.70
N ASN A 9 23.25 -24.46 -13.39
CA ASN A 9 22.48 -25.73 -13.37
C ASN A 9 22.63 -26.54 -14.65
N GLY A 10 23.62 -26.24 -15.50
CA GLY A 10 23.96 -27.03 -16.71
C GLY A 10 22.91 -26.92 -17.83
N LEU A 11 22.08 -25.92 -17.83
CA LEU A 11 21.07 -25.69 -18.85
C LEU A 11 21.64 -24.88 -20.02
N LYS A 12 21.39 -25.32 -21.26
CA LYS A 12 21.66 -24.53 -22.46
C LYS A 12 20.63 -23.37 -22.58
N LYS A 13 21.00 -22.35 -23.37
CA LYS A 13 20.18 -21.14 -23.55
C LYS A 13 18.76 -21.41 -24.07
N ASP A 14 18.63 -22.39 -24.95
CA ASP A 14 17.41 -22.83 -25.62
C ASP A 14 16.54 -23.80 -24.78
N GLN A 15 17.09 -24.37 -23.72
CA GLN A 15 16.41 -25.39 -22.92
C GLN A 15 15.42 -24.80 -21.89
N LEU A 16 15.60 -23.56 -21.46
CA LEU A 16 14.71 -22.92 -20.52
C LEU A 16 14.45 -21.47 -20.91
N VAL A 17 13.18 -21.10 -21.00
CA VAL A 17 12.72 -19.71 -21.17
C VAL A 17 11.83 -19.34 -20.00
N ILE A 18 12.21 -18.29 -19.27
CA ILE A 18 11.39 -17.69 -18.20
C ILE A 18 10.86 -16.36 -18.75
N SER A 19 9.54 -16.23 -18.88
CA SER A 19 8.91 -15.02 -19.41
C SER A 19 8.98 -13.86 -18.41
N ASP A 20 8.89 -12.63 -18.91
CA ASP A 20 8.82 -11.43 -18.06
C ASP A 20 7.60 -11.46 -17.11
N SER A 21 6.48 -12.02 -17.57
CA SER A 21 5.31 -12.22 -16.72
C SER A 21 5.58 -13.18 -15.55
N ALA A 22 6.38 -14.21 -15.76
CA ALA A 22 6.82 -15.11 -14.69
C ALA A 22 7.75 -14.38 -13.72
N LEU A 23 8.74 -13.62 -14.22
CA LEU A 23 9.68 -12.86 -13.40
C LEU A 23 8.92 -11.83 -12.52
N LYS A 24 8.01 -11.07 -13.10
CA LYS A 24 7.15 -10.15 -12.35
C LYS A 24 6.34 -10.88 -11.28
N LYS A 25 5.73 -12.03 -11.60
CA LYS A 25 4.98 -12.83 -10.63
C LYS A 25 5.89 -13.41 -9.53
N ILE A 26 7.13 -13.79 -9.83
CA ILE A 26 8.10 -14.22 -8.80
C ILE A 26 8.36 -13.08 -7.83
N ILE A 27 8.63 -11.88 -8.33
CA ILE A 27 8.91 -10.70 -7.50
C ILE A 27 7.72 -10.41 -6.58
N HIS A 28 6.51 -10.31 -7.12
CA HIS A 28 5.33 -9.91 -6.35
C HIS A 28 4.76 -10.99 -5.44
N ASN A 29 4.89 -12.27 -5.81
CA ASN A 29 4.16 -13.34 -5.14
C ASN A 29 5.06 -14.35 -4.39
N TYR A 30 6.36 -14.39 -4.66
CA TYR A 30 7.27 -15.37 -4.06
C TYR A 30 8.46 -14.76 -3.32
N THR A 31 8.70 -13.44 -3.51
CA THR A 31 9.77 -12.73 -2.80
C THR A 31 9.21 -11.48 -2.10
N ARG A 32 9.83 -11.10 -0.99
CA ARG A 32 9.57 -9.84 -0.28
C ARG A 32 10.90 -9.41 0.33
N GLU A 33 11.66 -8.60 -0.42
CA GLU A 33 13.03 -8.23 -0.07
C GLU A 33 13.43 -6.91 -0.72
N ALA A 34 14.37 -6.20 -0.09
CA ALA A 34 14.93 -4.98 -0.65
C ALA A 34 15.94 -5.22 -1.79
N GLY A 35 16.50 -6.44 -1.86
CA GLY A 35 17.49 -6.84 -2.87
C GLY A 35 16.93 -7.89 -3.84
N VAL A 36 17.83 -8.74 -4.37
CA VAL A 36 17.50 -9.76 -5.39
C VAL A 36 17.94 -11.18 -5.00
N ARG A 37 18.33 -11.42 -3.75
CA ARG A 37 18.85 -12.73 -3.32
C ARG A 37 17.77 -13.82 -3.35
N ASN A 38 16.57 -13.53 -2.88
CA ASN A 38 15.48 -14.50 -2.94
C ASN A 38 14.99 -14.70 -4.39
N LEU A 39 14.97 -13.64 -5.19
CA LEU A 39 14.67 -13.74 -6.62
C LEU A 39 15.67 -14.69 -7.30
N GLU A 40 16.98 -14.51 -7.06
CA GLU A 40 18.02 -15.41 -7.60
C GLU A 40 17.81 -16.86 -7.15
N ARG A 41 17.47 -17.07 -5.86
CA ARG A 41 17.17 -18.41 -5.32
C ARG A 41 15.95 -19.05 -5.98
N ARG A 42 14.87 -18.29 -6.22
CA ARG A 42 13.66 -18.78 -6.91
C ARG A 42 13.92 -19.12 -8.36
N ILE A 43 14.70 -18.29 -9.07
CA ILE A 43 15.14 -18.60 -10.43
C ILE A 43 15.98 -19.87 -10.43
N GLY A 44 16.92 -20.02 -9.50
CA GLY A 44 17.72 -21.25 -9.36
C GLY A 44 16.89 -22.50 -9.06
N GLU A 45 15.81 -22.37 -8.28
CA GLU A 45 14.86 -23.45 -8.02
C GLU A 45 14.14 -23.90 -9.31
N ILE A 46 13.71 -22.94 -10.13
CA ILE A 46 13.12 -23.21 -11.44
C ILE A 46 14.13 -23.92 -12.34
N CYS A 47 15.38 -23.41 -12.41
CA CYS A 47 16.42 -24.00 -13.23
C CYS A 47 16.72 -25.46 -12.83
N ARG A 48 16.81 -25.78 -11.53
CA ARG A 48 17.01 -27.15 -11.06
C ARG A 48 15.88 -28.08 -11.46
N LYS A 49 14.63 -27.65 -11.28
CA LYS A 49 13.47 -28.47 -11.68
C LYS A 49 13.39 -28.66 -13.20
N ALA A 50 13.74 -27.63 -13.96
CA ALA A 50 13.80 -27.69 -15.40
C ALA A 50 14.90 -28.66 -15.86
N ALA A 51 16.11 -28.53 -15.31
CA ALA A 51 17.22 -29.42 -15.63
C ALA A 51 16.87 -30.90 -15.35
N ARG A 52 16.21 -31.18 -14.24
CA ARG A 52 15.75 -32.52 -13.87
C ARG A 52 14.76 -33.08 -14.89
N ARG A 53 13.71 -32.34 -15.27
CA ARG A 53 12.69 -32.77 -16.26
C ARG A 53 13.34 -33.07 -17.64
N ILE A 54 14.28 -32.21 -18.07
CA ILE A 54 14.99 -32.39 -19.32
C ILE A 54 15.89 -33.63 -19.27
N TYR A 55 16.57 -33.87 -18.14
CA TYR A 55 17.42 -35.04 -17.95
C TYR A 55 16.61 -36.35 -17.91
N GLU A 56 15.45 -36.36 -17.26
CA GLU A 56 14.52 -37.49 -17.22
C GLU A 56 13.87 -37.77 -18.58
N GLY A 57 14.05 -36.86 -19.56
CA GLY A 57 13.57 -37.03 -20.92
C GLY A 57 12.13 -36.60 -21.18
N ASP A 58 11.51 -36.00 -20.17
CA ASP A 58 10.10 -35.53 -20.22
C ASP A 58 9.91 -34.42 -21.26
N GLU A 59 10.88 -33.51 -21.36
CA GLU A 59 10.79 -32.32 -22.21
C GLU A 59 12.18 -31.97 -22.80
N LYS A 60 12.22 -31.43 -24.02
CA LYS A 60 13.47 -30.91 -24.62
C LYS A 60 13.72 -29.45 -24.33
N MET A 61 12.63 -28.68 -24.12
CA MET A 61 12.61 -27.25 -23.79
C MET A 61 11.45 -26.96 -22.84
N ILE A 62 11.71 -26.17 -21.83
CA ILE A 62 10.72 -25.75 -20.83
C ILE A 62 10.47 -24.26 -20.94
N ARG A 63 9.19 -23.88 -20.98
CA ARG A 63 8.77 -22.48 -20.93
C ARG A 63 8.01 -22.22 -19.65
N VAL A 64 8.54 -21.33 -18.79
CA VAL A 64 7.93 -20.89 -17.54
C VAL A 64 7.24 -19.55 -17.75
N THR A 65 5.96 -19.52 -17.44
CA THR A 65 5.07 -18.35 -17.56
C THR A 65 4.42 -18.04 -16.23
N GLY A 66 3.71 -16.91 -16.14
CA GLY A 66 2.95 -16.60 -14.93
C GLY A 66 1.85 -17.62 -14.58
N THR A 67 1.39 -18.43 -15.55
CA THR A 67 0.32 -19.41 -15.33
C THR A 67 0.81 -20.74 -14.78
N ASN A 68 1.97 -21.24 -15.23
CA ASN A 68 2.52 -22.51 -14.79
C ASN A 68 3.62 -22.39 -13.72
N LEU A 69 3.81 -21.21 -13.16
CA LEU A 69 4.85 -20.93 -12.16
C LEU A 69 4.67 -21.77 -10.88
N GLU A 70 3.43 -22.12 -10.54
CA GLU A 70 3.12 -22.94 -9.36
C GLU A 70 3.66 -24.37 -9.45
N ASP A 71 3.83 -24.92 -10.66
CA ASP A 71 4.43 -26.24 -10.88
C ASP A 71 5.91 -26.26 -10.46
N PHE A 72 6.55 -25.08 -10.51
CA PHE A 72 7.97 -24.91 -10.17
C PHE A 72 8.18 -24.42 -8.74
N LEU A 73 7.38 -23.48 -8.25
CA LEU A 73 7.61 -22.80 -6.99
C LEU A 73 6.56 -23.11 -5.90
N GLY A 74 5.53 -23.88 -6.24
CA GLY A 74 4.39 -24.13 -5.37
C GLY A 74 3.46 -22.89 -5.27
N LYS A 75 2.55 -22.91 -4.30
CA LYS A 75 1.59 -21.83 -4.12
C LYS A 75 2.28 -20.49 -3.79
N PRO A 76 1.76 -19.36 -4.30
CA PRO A 76 2.25 -18.04 -3.97
C PRO A 76 2.27 -17.79 -2.46
N LYS A 77 3.36 -17.21 -1.96
CA LYS A 77 3.52 -16.85 -0.54
C LYS A 77 2.87 -15.52 -0.19
N TYR A 78 2.89 -14.60 -1.15
CA TYR A 78 2.40 -13.24 -0.98
C TYR A 78 1.27 -13.00 -1.98
N ARG A 79 0.22 -12.33 -1.52
CA ARG A 79 -0.85 -11.86 -2.39
C ARG A 79 -0.63 -10.36 -2.61
N PRO A 80 -0.68 -9.88 -3.87
CA PRO A 80 -0.66 -8.46 -4.14
C PRO A 80 -1.81 -7.77 -3.42
N GLU A 81 -1.51 -6.65 -2.79
CA GLU A 81 -2.53 -5.75 -2.28
C GLU A 81 -3.36 -5.23 -3.45
N LYS A 82 -4.64 -5.05 -3.24
CA LYS A 82 -5.56 -4.55 -4.25
C LYS A 82 -6.39 -3.42 -3.64
N LYS A 83 -6.71 -2.43 -4.46
CA LYS A 83 -7.69 -1.41 -4.07
C LYS A 83 -9.02 -2.03 -3.69
N ASN A 84 -9.79 -1.33 -2.89
CA ASN A 84 -11.15 -1.73 -2.53
C ASN A 84 -12.02 -1.80 -3.79
N LYS A 85 -13.03 -2.67 -3.77
CA LYS A 85 -13.89 -2.89 -4.94
C LYS A 85 -14.94 -1.79 -5.13
N LYS A 86 -15.29 -1.10 -4.06
CA LYS A 86 -16.31 -0.04 -4.01
C LYS A 86 -15.89 1.07 -3.06
N ASN A 87 -16.53 2.22 -3.22
CA ASN A 87 -16.39 3.34 -2.30
C ASN A 87 -17.09 3.00 -0.99
N GLU A 88 -16.43 3.25 0.14
CA GLU A 88 -16.93 2.85 1.45
C GLU A 88 -16.78 3.99 2.47
N VAL A 89 -17.70 4.01 3.45
CA VAL A 89 -17.66 4.97 4.55
C VAL A 89 -16.67 4.49 5.60
N GLY A 90 -15.83 5.40 6.08
CA GLY A 90 -14.86 5.11 7.14
C GLY A 90 -13.66 4.26 6.71
N ILE A 91 -13.51 3.94 5.42
CA ILE A 91 -12.40 3.14 4.91
C ILE A 91 -11.57 3.97 3.94
N VAL A 92 -10.28 4.14 4.24
CA VAL A 92 -9.36 4.96 3.45
C VAL A 92 -8.02 4.24 3.28
N ARG A 93 -7.42 4.39 2.10
CA ARG A 93 -6.14 3.79 1.76
C ARG A 93 -4.99 4.79 1.97
N GLY A 94 -4.12 4.49 2.93
CA GLY A 94 -2.86 5.17 3.14
C GLY A 94 -1.68 4.48 2.47
N LEU A 95 -0.53 5.14 2.48
CA LEU A 95 0.72 4.63 1.94
C LEU A 95 1.82 4.67 3.00
N ALA A 96 2.54 3.57 3.13
CA ALA A 96 3.69 3.47 4.00
C ALA A 96 4.89 2.87 3.27
N TRP A 97 6.08 3.02 3.84
CA TRP A 97 7.27 2.34 3.35
C TRP A 97 7.91 1.52 4.48
N THR A 98 8.60 0.47 4.08
CA THR A 98 9.30 -0.45 4.97
C THR A 98 10.69 -0.74 4.40
N SER A 99 11.53 -1.39 5.17
CA SER A 99 12.85 -1.83 4.70
C SER A 99 12.81 -2.74 3.45
N VAL A 100 11.66 -3.25 3.08
CA VAL A 100 11.48 -4.13 1.91
C VAL A 100 10.64 -3.49 0.79
N GLY A 101 10.31 -2.22 0.90
CA GLY A 101 9.58 -1.46 -0.09
C GLY A 101 8.33 -0.78 0.43
N GLY A 102 7.54 -0.19 -0.47
CA GLY A 102 6.28 0.44 -0.14
C GLY A 102 5.15 -0.58 0.06
N VAL A 103 4.18 -0.21 0.88
CA VAL A 103 2.95 -0.97 1.14
C VAL A 103 1.76 -0.02 1.20
N THR A 104 0.57 -0.51 0.88
CA THR A 104 -0.66 0.23 1.17
C THR A 104 -1.15 -0.14 2.57
N LEU A 105 -1.75 0.82 3.25
CA LEU A 105 -2.38 0.62 4.55
C LEU A 105 -3.87 0.92 4.43
N GLU A 106 -4.72 -0.03 4.77
CA GLU A 106 -6.13 0.25 4.95
C GLU A 106 -6.35 0.82 6.35
N ILE A 107 -7.06 1.93 6.45
CA ILE A 107 -7.48 2.50 7.72
C ILE A 107 -8.99 2.41 7.78
N GLU A 108 -9.49 1.76 8.79
CA GLU A 108 -10.91 1.56 9.05
C GLU A 108 -11.33 2.37 10.28
N VAL A 109 -12.38 3.14 10.16
CA VAL A 109 -12.98 3.87 11.28
C VAL A 109 -14.43 3.43 11.45
N ASN A 110 -14.75 2.99 12.65
CA ASN A 110 -16.11 2.66 13.05
C ASN A 110 -16.57 3.55 14.22
N LEU A 111 -17.85 3.86 14.21
CA LEU A 111 -18.51 4.67 15.23
C LEU A 111 -19.50 3.81 16.00
N MET A 112 -19.53 3.99 17.31
CA MET A 112 -20.44 3.27 18.20
C MET A 112 -21.07 4.24 19.18
N PRO A 113 -22.32 4.04 19.62
CA PRO A 113 -22.86 4.76 20.76
C PRO A 113 -21.91 4.60 21.96
N GLY A 114 -21.55 5.70 22.62
CA GLY A 114 -20.56 5.65 23.69
C GLY A 114 -20.47 6.94 24.49
N LYS A 115 -19.30 7.21 25.03
CA LYS A 115 -19.02 8.38 25.91
C LYS A 115 -17.83 9.21 25.41
N GLY A 116 -17.51 9.12 24.13
CA GLY A 116 -16.39 9.86 23.52
C GLY A 116 -15.03 9.14 23.65
N SER A 117 -15.03 7.84 23.87
CA SER A 117 -13.77 7.07 23.95
C SER A 117 -13.15 6.89 22.56
N VAL A 118 -11.82 6.88 22.52
CA VAL A 118 -11.05 6.59 21.31
C VAL A 118 -10.33 5.25 21.50
N VAL A 119 -10.63 4.31 20.62
CA VAL A 119 -10.00 2.99 20.59
C VAL A 119 -9.10 2.88 19.37
N LEU A 120 -7.84 2.52 19.59
CA LEU A 120 -6.85 2.36 18.53
C LEU A 120 -6.33 0.93 18.51
N THR A 121 -6.45 0.24 17.37
CA THR A 121 -5.98 -1.14 17.20
C THR A 121 -5.18 -1.33 15.92
N GLY A 122 -4.38 -2.40 15.84
CA GLY A 122 -3.53 -2.71 14.68
C GLY A 122 -2.02 -2.63 14.96
N LYS A 123 -1.59 -2.72 16.23
CA LYS A 123 -0.20 -2.56 16.67
C LYS A 123 0.41 -1.22 16.25
N LEU A 124 -0.32 -0.14 16.52
CA LEU A 124 0.14 1.22 16.26
C LEU A 124 1.21 1.62 17.27
N GLY A 125 2.33 2.15 16.79
CA GLY A 125 3.35 2.80 17.61
C GLY A 125 2.86 4.16 18.14
N ASP A 126 3.66 4.78 18.98
CA ASP A 126 3.21 5.98 19.71
C ASP A 126 3.05 7.18 18.79
N VAL A 127 3.93 7.36 17.79
CA VAL A 127 3.81 8.46 16.81
C VAL A 127 2.51 8.31 15.99
N MET A 128 2.15 7.10 15.61
CA MET A 128 0.92 6.84 14.86
C MET A 128 -0.33 7.05 15.70
N LYS A 129 -0.29 6.76 17.02
CA LYS A 129 -1.37 7.07 17.96
C LYS A 129 -1.56 8.58 18.15
N GLU A 130 -0.46 9.33 18.29
CA GLU A 130 -0.50 10.79 18.35
C GLU A 130 -1.06 11.40 17.07
N SER A 131 -0.67 10.86 15.91
CA SER A 131 -1.22 11.26 14.62
C SER A 131 -2.74 11.05 14.54
N ALA A 132 -3.25 9.92 15.06
CA ALA A 132 -4.68 9.66 15.15
C ALA A 132 -5.40 10.68 16.03
N GLN A 133 -4.83 11.02 17.20
CA GLN A 133 -5.38 12.04 18.11
C GLN A 133 -5.38 13.42 17.48
N THR A 134 -4.32 13.78 16.76
CA THR A 134 -4.24 15.04 15.99
C THR A 134 -5.34 15.10 14.94
N GLY A 135 -5.55 14.00 14.20
CA GLY A 135 -6.64 13.89 13.21
C GLY A 135 -8.01 14.07 13.82
N ILE A 136 -8.30 13.41 14.95
CA ILE A 136 -9.57 13.58 15.69
C ILE A 136 -9.75 15.03 16.14
N SER A 137 -8.71 15.64 16.71
CA SER A 137 -8.77 17.03 17.19
C SER A 137 -9.04 18.01 16.04
N TYR A 138 -8.39 17.78 14.89
CA TYR A 138 -8.65 18.59 13.69
C TYR A 138 -10.10 18.44 13.21
N ILE A 139 -10.61 17.22 13.05
CA ILE A 139 -12.00 17.01 12.61
C ILE A 139 -13.01 17.62 13.58
N ARG A 140 -12.75 17.55 14.88
CA ARG A 140 -13.58 18.24 15.88
C ARG A 140 -13.56 19.76 15.71
N SER A 141 -12.41 20.34 15.35
CA SER A 141 -12.28 21.79 15.17
C SER A 141 -13.02 22.34 13.95
N ILE A 142 -13.28 21.50 12.94
CA ILE A 142 -14.02 21.86 11.72
C ILE A 142 -15.45 21.30 11.68
N SER A 143 -15.96 20.85 12.83
CA SER A 143 -17.27 20.18 12.90
C SER A 143 -18.43 21.05 12.37
N GLU A 144 -18.38 22.34 12.59
CA GLU A 144 -19.41 23.30 12.13
C GLU A 144 -19.48 23.35 10.61
N ASP A 145 -18.34 23.32 9.92
CA ASP A 145 -18.24 23.37 8.47
C ASP A 145 -18.90 22.15 7.80
N TYR A 146 -18.95 21.03 8.53
CA TYR A 146 -19.55 19.77 8.07
C TYR A 146 -20.90 19.45 8.69
N HIS A 147 -21.51 20.40 9.42
CA HIS A 147 -22.79 20.24 10.10
C HIS A 147 -22.83 19.06 11.09
N ILE A 148 -21.71 18.78 11.73
CA ILE A 148 -21.58 17.73 12.75
C ILE A 148 -22.11 18.28 14.07
N ASP A 149 -23.02 17.53 14.72
CA ASP A 149 -23.56 17.89 16.04
C ASP A 149 -22.41 18.13 17.03
N PRO A 150 -22.37 19.27 17.74
CA PRO A 150 -21.35 19.56 18.76
C PRO A 150 -21.21 18.47 19.84
N GLU A 151 -22.29 17.76 20.15
CA GLU A 151 -22.28 16.66 21.13
C GLU A 151 -21.90 15.31 20.54
N PHE A 152 -21.71 15.22 19.21
CA PHE A 152 -21.43 13.97 18.51
C PHE A 152 -20.26 13.19 19.15
N PHE A 153 -19.14 13.87 19.34
CA PHE A 153 -17.93 13.27 19.89
C PHE A 153 -18.02 12.91 21.38
N GLN A 154 -19.06 13.38 22.08
CA GLN A 154 -19.34 13.03 23.47
C GLN A 154 -20.28 11.81 23.57
N LYS A 155 -21.09 11.57 22.51
CA LYS A 155 -22.10 10.52 22.47
C LYS A 155 -21.67 9.29 21.69
N HIS A 156 -20.51 9.36 20.99
CA HIS A 156 -20.00 8.25 20.18
C HIS A 156 -18.55 7.93 20.52
N ASP A 157 -18.28 6.66 20.65
CA ASP A 157 -16.91 6.14 20.67
C ASP A 157 -16.40 5.95 19.25
N ILE A 158 -15.13 6.26 19.02
CA ILE A 158 -14.46 6.15 17.74
C ILE A 158 -13.45 5.01 17.82
N HIS A 159 -13.60 4.00 16.97
CA HIS A 159 -12.62 2.93 16.85
C HIS A 159 -11.86 3.06 15.51
N ILE A 160 -10.56 3.29 15.59
CA ILE A 160 -9.66 3.31 14.43
C ILE A 160 -8.89 2.02 14.43
N HIS A 161 -9.01 1.25 13.34
CA HIS A 161 -8.31 -0.01 13.15
C HIS A 161 -7.42 0.07 11.91
N VAL A 162 -6.19 -0.44 12.03
CA VAL A 162 -5.31 -0.64 10.88
C VAL A 162 -5.03 -2.14 10.78
N PRO A 163 -5.62 -2.85 9.81
CA PRO A 163 -5.48 -4.29 9.62
C PRO A 163 -4.03 -4.77 9.55
N GLU A 164 -3.83 -6.09 9.53
CA GLU A 164 -2.53 -6.76 9.63
C GLU A 164 -1.82 -6.52 10.98
N GLY A 165 -2.53 -6.76 12.07
CA GLY A 165 -2.03 -6.56 13.44
C GLY A 165 -0.78 -7.37 13.83
N ALA A 166 -0.30 -8.29 12.99
CA ALA A 166 0.96 -8.98 13.20
C ALA A 166 2.18 -8.07 12.92
N VAL A 167 2.02 -7.04 12.07
CA VAL A 167 3.08 -6.13 11.66
C VAL A 167 2.96 -4.82 12.45
N PRO A 168 3.97 -4.43 13.25
CA PRO A 168 3.99 -3.12 13.89
C PRO A 168 3.99 -2.00 12.85
N LYS A 169 3.22 -0.94 13.12
CA LYS A 169 3.10 0.23 12.26
C LYS A 169 3.34 1.48 13.09
N ASP A 170 4.22 2.35 12.61
CA ASP A 170 4.51 3.62 13.26
C ASP A 170 4.84 4.71 12.23
N GLY A 171 4.73 5.96 12.67
CA GLY A 171 5.05 7.13 11.87
C GLY A 171 3.88 8.09 11.65
N PRO A 172 4.16 9.36 11.33
CA PRO A 172 3.14 10.40 11.22
C PRO A 172 2.45 10.45 9.86
N SER A 173 3.00 9.79 8.84
CA SER A 173 2.59 9.93 7.43
C SER A 173 1.19 9.39 7.08
N ALA A 174 0.52 8.75 8.05
CA ALA A 174 -0.87 8.31 7.93
C ALA A 174 -1.88 9.36 8.46
N GLY A 175 -1.43 10.53 8.88
CA GLY A 175 -2.27 11.54 9.52
C GLY A 175 -3.44 11.99 8.67
N ILE A 176 -3.19 12.38 7.41
CA ILE A 176 -4.28 12.77 6.50
C ILE A 176 -5.22 11.61 6.18
N THR A 177 -4.70 10.38 6.14
CA THR A 177 -5.52 9.18 5.89
C THR A 177 -6.48 8.93 7.06
N MET A 178 -5.98 9.03 8.31
CA MET A 178 -6.80 8.87 9.50
C MET A 178 -7.86 9.98 9.61
N ALA A 179 -7.47 11.22 9.39
CA ALA A 179 -8.41 12.34 9.41
C ALA A 179 -9.52 12.19 8.36
N THR A 180 -9.18 11.76 7.14
CA THR A 180 -10.15 11.49 6.08
C THR A 180 -11.11 10.36 6.46
N ALA A 181 -10.58 9.26 7.04
CA ALA A 181 -11.40 8.13 7.47
C ALA A 181 -12.35 8.51 8.62
N ILE A 182 -11.88 9.33 9.58
CA ILE A 182 -12.70 9.84 10.68
C ILE A 182 -13.81 10.72 10.12
N LEU A 183 -13.49 11.69 9.25
CA LEU A 183 -14.49 12.59 8.67
C LEU A 183 -15.53 11.79 7.86
N SER A 184 -15.08 10.81 7.09
CA SER A 184 -15.96 9.91 6.34
C SER A 184 -16.93 9.19 7.25
N ALA A 185 -16.43 8.58 8.32
CA ALA A 185 -17.27 7.86 9.29
C ALA A 185 -18.29 8.80 9.96
N VAL A 186 -17.86 9.98 10.41
CA VAL A 186 -18.70 10.96 11.14
C VAL A 186 -19.78 11.56 10.24
N THR A 187 -19.44 11.83 8.97
CA THR A 187 -20.39 12.42 8.01
C THR A 187 -21.23 11.40 7.25
N GLY A 188 -20.88 10.10 7.34
CA GLY A 188 -21.51 9.04 6.54
C GLY A 188 -21.23 9.13 5.04
N LYS A 189 -20.27 9.94 4.61
CA LYS A 189 -19.91 10.12 3.19
C LYS A 189 -18.85 9.09 2.78
N PRO A 190 -19.03 8.37 1.67
CA PRO A 190 -18.08 7.38 1.22
C PRO A 190 -16.81 8.03 0.62
N VAL A 191 -15.69 7.35 0.79
CA VAL A 191 -14.41 7.69 0.18
C VAL A 191 -14.17 6.85 -1.06
N ARG A 192 -13.59 7.46 -2.09
CA ARG A 192 -13.25 6.79 -3.34
C ARG A 192 -12.28 5.63 -3.11
N ALA A 193 -12.61 4.45 -3.66
CA ALA A 193 -11.82 3.23 -3.55
C ALA A 193 -10.50 3.26 -4.34
N ASP A 194 -10.35 4.18 -5.29
CA ASP A 194 -9.20 4.31 -6.18
C ASP A 194 -8.26 5.47 -5.78
N VAL A 195 -8.51 6.08 -4.62
CA VAL A 195 -7.67 7.13 -4.03
C VAL A 195 -6.81 6.55 -2.92
N ALA A 196 -5.53 6.88 -2.94
CA ALA A 196 -4.62 6.68 -1.81
C ALA A 196 -4.01 8.02 -1.39
N MET A 197 -3.47 8.07 -0.18
CA MET A 197 -2.89 9.30 0.32
C MET A 197 -1.77 9.05 1.32
N THR A 198 -0.89 10.03 1.48
CA THR A 198 0.14 10.06 2.50
C THR A 198 0.45 11.50 2.87
N GLY A 199 0.63 11.77 4.17
CA GLY A 199 0.94 13.09 4.69
C GLY A 199 0.79 13.13 6.19
N GLU A 200 1.63 13.87 6.87
CA GLU A 200 1.45 14.22 8.27
C GLU A 200 0.43 15.35 8.37
N ILE A 201 -0.42 15.32 9.40
CA ILE A 201 -1.43 16.35 9.64
C ILE A 201 -1.09 17.18 10.87
N THR A 202 -1.35 18.50 10.79
CA THR A 202 -1.29 19.38 11.95
C THR A 202 -2.68 19.64 12.52
N LEU A 203 -2.76 20.20 13.74
CA LEU A 203 -4.02 20.64 14.36
C LEU A 203 -4.78 21.72 13.56
N ARG A 204 -4.13 22.33 12.58
CA ARG A 204 -4.71 23.34 11.68
C ARG A 204 -5.04 22.79 10.30
N GLY A 205 -4.90 21.48 10.09
CA GLY A 205 -5.19 20.84 8.82
C GLY A 205 -4.10 21.00 7.75
N ARG A 206 -2.93 21.54 8.08
CA ARG A 206 -1.81 21.58 7.15
C ARG A 206 -1.27 20.19 6.92
N VAL A 207 -0.84 19.93 5.70
CA VAL A 207 -0.22 18.66 5.31
C VAL A 207 1.28 18.84 5.22
N LEU A 208 2.02 18.12 6.05
CA LEU A 208 3.47 18.20 6.13
C LEU A 208 4.15 17.08 5.32
N PRO A 209 5.42 17.30 4.88
CA PRO A 209 6.15 16.37 4.03
C PRO A 209 6.45 15.03 4.71
N ILE A 210 6.72 14.04 3.87
CA ILE A 210 6.96 12.65 4.28
C ILE A 210 8.20 12.08 3.60
N GLY A 211 8.72 10.98 4.15
CA GLY A 211 9.78 10.19 3.52
C GLY A 211 9.25 9.02 2.69
N GLY A 212 10.11 8.51 1.79
CA GLY A 212 9.85 7.30 1.01
C GLY A 212 8.76 7.45 -0.04
N LEU A 213 8.65 8.63 -0.68
CA LEU A 213 7.63 8.90 -1.70
C LEU A 213 7.70 7.90 -2.86
N LYS A 214 8.89 7.59 -3.34
CA LYS A 214 9.10 6.64 -4.45
C LYS A 214 8.51 5.26 -4.16
N GLU A 215 8.81 4.71 -3.00
CA GLU A 215 8.32 3.41 -2.56
C GLU A 215 6.80 3.43 -2.39
N LYS A 216 6.26 4.51 -1.83
CA LYS A 216 4.83 4.72 -1.63
C LYS A 216 4.07 4.80 -2.95
N LEU A 217 4.56 5.54 -3.94
CA LEU A 217 3.94 5.60 -5.26
C LEU A 217 4.00 4.27 -6.00
N LEU A 218 5.11 3.54 -5.87
CA LEU A 218 5.21 2.19 -6.43
C LEU A 218 4.18 1.23 -5.81
N ALA A 219 3.97 1.33 -4.49
CA ALA A 219 2.93 0.54 -3.81
C ALA A 219 1.52 0.93 -4.30
N ALA A 220 1.23 2.22 -4.43
CA ALA A 220 -0.04 2.71 -4.96
C ALA A 220 -0.31 2.18 -6.37
N LYS A 221 0.68 2.25 -7.26
CA LYS A 221 0.60 1.70 -8.62
C LYS A 221 0.31 0.20 -8.62
N ASN A 222 1.06 -0.56 -7.83
CA ASN A 222 0.90 -2.02 -7.74
C ASN A 222 -0.47 -2.43 -7.18
N ALA A 223 -1.05 -1.62 -6.31
CA ALA A 223 -2.40 -1.80 -5.77
C ALA A 223 -3.50 -1.36 -6.75
N GLY A 224 -3.14 -0.68 -7.85
CA GLY A 224 -4.08 -0.19 -8.87
C GLY A 224 -4.81 1.08 -8.45
N MET A 225 -4.18 1.93 -7.63
CA MET A 225 -4.69 3.27 -7.32
C MET A 225 -4.66 4.14 -8.58
N LYS A 226 -5.63 5.04 -8.72
CA LYS A 226 -5.71 5.98 -9.83
C LYS A 226 -5.32 7.38 -9.42
N THR A 227 -5.60 7.76 -8.18
CA THR A 227 -5.30 9.08 -7.65
C THR A 227 -4.49 8.94 -6.36
N VAL A 228 -3.47 9.77 -6.18
CA VAL A 228 -2.65 9.79 -4.97
C VAL A 228 -2.48 11.21 -4.48
N CYS A 229 -2.93 11.50 -3.25
CA CYS A 229 -2.65 12.77 -2.58
C CYS A 229 -1.30 12.68 -1.87
N ILE A 230 -0.41 13.63 -2.16
CA ILE A 230 0.92 13.77 -1.55
C ILE A 230 1.10 15.17 -0.98
N PRO A 231 1.97 15.37 0.03
CA PRO A 231 2.27 16.71 0.49
C PRO A 231 2.87 17.59 -0.62
N LYS A 232 2.48 18.85 -0.68
CA LYS A 232 2.98 19.80 -1.70
C LYS A 232 4.50 19.92 -1.70
N GLU A 233 5.11 19.90 -0.54
CA GLU A 233 6.56 19.97 -0.40
C GLU A 233 7.29 18.74 -1.01
N ASN A 234 6.61 17.58 -1.11
CA ASN A 234 7.17 16.41 -1.78
C ASN A 234 6.99 16.43 -3.31
N GLU A 235 6.36 17.45 -3.90
CA GLU A 235 6.23 17.57 -5.35
C GLU A 235 7.60 17.62 -6.05
N GLN A 236 8.59 18.23 -5.41
CA GLN A 236 9.96 18.26 -5.91
C GLN A 236 10.59 16.86 -6.04
N ASP A 237 10.21 15.92 -5.16
CA ASP A 237 10.72 14.54 -5.18
C ASP A 237 10.24 13.76 -6.42
N LEU A 238 9.16 14.21 -7.07
CA LEU A 238 8.63 13.59 -8.29
C LEU A 238 9.65 13.67 -9.45
N ALA A 239 10.49 14.67 -9.48
CA ALA A 239 11.52 14.82 -10.51
C ALA A 239 12.55 13.66 -10.51
N GLU A 240 12.74 13.02 -9.35
CA GLU A 240 13.64 11.87 -9.19
C GLU A 240 12.93 10.53 -9.40
N ILE A 241 11.63 10.55 -9.59
CA ILE A 241 10.80 9.33 -9.75
C ILE A 241 10.52 9.12 -11.24
N SER A 242 10.85 7.92 -11.74
CA SER A 242 10.64 7.61 -13.15
C SER A 242 9.16 7.69 -13.54
N GLU A 243 8.87 8.18 -14.73
CA GLU A 243 7.53 8.20 -15.31
C GLU A 243 6.87 6.80 -15.30
N GLU A 244 7.68 5.75 -15.42
CA GLU A 244 7.19 4.38 -15.31
C GLU A 244 6.54 4.09 -13.95
N ILE A 245 6.99 4.72 -12.85
CA ILE A 245 6.41 4.55 -11.52
C ILE A 245 5.12 5.34 -11.40
N VAL A 246 5.13 6.61 -11.81
CA VAL A 246 3.95 7.47 -11.78
C VAL A 246 2.87 6.90 -12.71
N GLY A 247 3.24 6.55 -13.96
CA GLY A 247 2.33 5.95 -14.94
C GLY A 247 1.12 6.82 -15.20
N ASP A 248 -0.06 6.19 -15.23
CA ASP A 248 -1.35 6.86 -15.45
C ASP A 248 -2.00 7.36 -14.13
N MET A 249 -1.27 7.36 -13.01
CA MET A 249 -1.80 7.87 -11.75
C MET A 249 -1.84 9.39 -11.75
N GLU A 250 -2.97 9.94 -11.34
CA GLU A 250 -3.10 11.36 -11.03
C GLU A 250 -2.47 11.64 -9.67
N ILE A 251 -1.39 12.42 -9.64
CA ILE A 251 -0.74 12.84 -8.40
C ILE A 251 -1.26 14.23 -8.04
N ILE A 252 -1.84 14.36 -6.86
CA ILE A 252 -2.41 15.61 -6.36
C ILE A 252 -1.55 16.12 -5.19
N PRO A 253 -0.70 17.14 -5.42
CA PRO A 253 0.01 17.81 -4.35
C PRO A 253 -0.96 18.63 -3.51
N VAL A 254 -0.94 18.45 -2.17
CA VAL A 254 -1.84 19.09 -1.23
C VAL A 254 -1.09 19.78 -0.10
N GLU A 255 -1.55 20.98 0.28
CA GLU A 255 -1.03 21.78 1.39
C GLU A 255 -1.95 21.72 2.62
N HIS A 256 -3.25 21.44 2.38
CA HIS A 256 -4.28 21.45 3.42
C HIS A 256 -5.29 20.32 3.22
N MET A 257 -5.90 19.90 4.32
CA MET A 257 -6.90 18.83 4.34
C MET A 257 -8.10 19.07 3.43
N ASP A 258 -8.50 20.31 3.21
CA ASP A 258 -9.62 20.64 2.30
C ASP A 258 -9.38 20.12 0.88
N GLN A 259 -8.13 20.18 0.42
CA GLN A 259 -7.74 19.64 -0.90
C GLN A 259 -7.81 18.11 -0.90
N VAL A 260 -7.39 17.47 0.20
CA VAL A 260 -7.47 16.01 0.37
C VAL A 260 -8.92 15.56 0.35
N ILE A 261 -9.79 16.23 1.12
CA ILE A 261 -11.21 15.93 1.20
C ILE A 261 -11.87 16.08 -0.17
N LYS A 262 -11.59 17.17 -0.89
CA LYS A 262 -12.12 17.39 -2.24
C LYS A 262 -11.70 16.29 -3.23
N ALA A 263 -10.51 15.76 -3.11
CA ALA A 263 -10.00 14.70 -3.98
C ALA A 263 -10.54 13.32 -3.61
N ALA A 264 -10.77 13.07 -2.31
CA ALA A 264 -11.04 11.73 -1.78
C ALA A 264 -12.53 11.37 -1.69
N PHE A 265 -13.42 12.35 -1.46
CA PHE A 265 -14.84 12.06 -1.29
C PHE A 265 -15.58 11.96 -2.63
N VAL A 266 -16.70 11.23 -2.62
CA VAL A 266 -17.61 11.05 -3.77
C VAL A 266 -18.64 12.17 -3.79
#